data_550346fc8fe5d89bcb3d8ed54b42c7a1
#
_entry.id   550346fc8fe5d89bcb3d8ed54b42c7a1
#
_cell.length_a   1.000
_cell.length_b   1.000
_cell.length_c   1.000
_cell.angle_alpha   90.00
_cell.angle_beta   90.00
_cell.angle_gamma   90.00
#
_symmetry.space_group_name_H-M   'P 1'
#
loop_
_entity.id
_entity.type
_entity.pdbx_description
1 polymer ?
#
loop_
_entity_poly.entity_id
_entity_poly.type
_entity_poly.pdbx_seq_one_letter_code
_entity_poly.pdbx_strand_id
1 'polypeptide(L)'
;MAARAVGVTAALAAGLLCATPSVAAPAKSAAAPGATTAARSAAAPKADFDGDGYAETVAAAPTATVSGKSYAGYLTVTYGSAKGADVSRRQLFSANSAGVPGSAETYGAFGRNTAARDFDGDGVADLAVSGNKGVVILWGEKGKGLTSATQISGVKSVTRLVAGDFDGDEKPDLAVGTGDFDQGLTVLYGGFGRDGEAARSDTRETGHLFGPTSLTAGDVTGDGVDDLVTTHAFEEMSESSEFFQGSADGLATSSEHVTDAETGVIADVDKDGFGDLVIRTVPGGVVEDLPHDHGTLKVLYGSADGPGAHRTSTLTQNSPGVPGVNEEGDEFGKALAAGDVNGDGYADIAVGVPGEDIGSGASGKDAGAVVQLLGGENGLTGTGAKNWDQGSAGVPGVVEAGDRFGAALTMTDTDRDGRDDLAVGAPTEDGGADAVDAGAVWVLRGTTGGLTADGVVSYGPKALGAPEAGSHLGSSFAR
;
A
#
# COMPACT_ATOMS: atom_id res chain seq x y z
N MET A 1 -32.86 -74.92 2.49
CA MET A 1 -34.04 -75.52 3.15
C MET A 1 -34.95 -74.38 3.65
N ALA A 2 -36.18 -74.51 3.16
CA ALA A 2 -37.42 -73.99 3.67
C ALA A 2 -37.65 -72.48 3.74
N ALA A 3 -38.43 -72.09 2.77
CA ALA A 3 -39.36 -70.99 2.70
C ALA A 3 -40.46 -71.10 3.76
N ARG A 4 -41.03 -69.97 4.11
CA ARG A 4 -42.51 -69.79 4.18
C ARG A 4 -42.93 -68.32 4.23
N ALA A 5 -43.81 -68.03 3.30
CA ALA A 5 -44.59 -66.83 3.13
C ALA A 5 -45.87 -66.87 3.98
N VAL A 6 -46.72 -65.83 3.82
CA VAL A 6 -48.14 -65.60 4.20
C VAL A 6 -48.25 -64.59 5.37
N GLY A 7 -49.03 -63.57 5.35
CA GLY A 7 -50.20 -63.23 4.53
C GLY A 7 -50.70 -61.82 4.83
N VAL A 8 -51.50 -61.38 3.91
CA VAL A 8 -52.27 -60.10 3.84
C VAL A 8 -53.41 -60.10 4.84
N THR A 9 -53.63 -58.93 5.47
CA THR A 9 -54.99 -58.53 5.85
C THR A 9 -55.16 -57.01 5.77
N ALA A 10 -56.07 -56.57 4.96
CA ALA A 10 -56.54 -55.23 4.83
C ALA A 10 -57.61 -54.93 5.94
N ALA A 11 -57.56 -53.77 6.51
CA ALA A 11 -58.69 -53.23 7.25
C ALA A 11 -58.83 -51.73 6.93
N LEU A 12 -59.98 -51.37 6.36
CA LEU A 12 -60.50 -50.02 6.25
C LEU A 12 -60.92 -49.49 7.63
N ALA A 13 -60.56 -48.24 7.95
CA ALA A 13 -61.33 -47.44 8.90
C ALA A 13 -61.14 -45.95 8.64
N ALA A 14 -62.21 -45.35 8.23
CA ALA A 14 -62.75 -44.00 8.39
C ALA A 14 -61.86 -42.85 8.87
N GLY A 15 -62.00 -41.76 8.13
CA GLY A 15 -61.36 -40.47 8.31
C GLY A 15 -61.69 -39.70 9.59
N LEU A 16 -60.71 -38.93 9.97
CA LEU A 16 -60.87 -37.73 10.76
C LEU A 16 -60.01 -36.63 10.15
N LEU A 17 -60.63 -35.60 9.59
CA LEU A 17 -59.96 -34.37 9.18
C LEU A 17 -59.49 -33.63 10.44
N CYS A 18 -58.21 -33.62 10.73
CA CYS A 18 -57.60 -32.64 11.58
C CYS A 18 -56.96 -31.56 10.70
N ALA A 19 -57.54 -30.38 10.74
CA ALA A 19 -56.96 -29.19 10.17
C ALA A 19 -55.67 -28.84 10.92
N THR A 20 -54.52 -28.87 10.25
CA THR A 20 -53.24 -28.34 10.75
C THR A 20 -53.25 -26.83 10.62
N PRO A 21 -52.86 -26.07 11.66
CA PRO A 21 -52.70 -24.63 11.52
C PRO A 21 -51.48 -24.35 10.59
N SER A 22 -51.72 -23.61 9.52
CA SER A 22 -50.72 -23.04 8.66
C SER A 22 -49.84 -22.06 9.47
N VAL A 23 -48.60 -22.41 9.73
CA VAL A 23 -47.61 -21.44 10.21
C VAL A 23 -47.26 -20.56 9.03
N ALA A 24 -47.71 -19.31 9.07
CA ALA A 24 -47.30 -18.30 8.13
C ALA A 24 -45.77 -18.09 8.24
N ALA A 25 -45.05 -18.18 7.11
CA ALA A 25 -43.68 -17.77 7.03
C ALA A 25 -43.54 -16.28 7.42
N PRO A 26 -42.44 -15.88 8.10
CA PRO A 26 -42.23 -14.47 8.41
C PRO A 26 -42.14 -13.68 7.10
N ALA A 27 -42.92 -12.63 6.98
CA ALA A 27 -42.88 -11.69 5.89
C ALA A 27 -41.46 -11.09 5.85
N LYS A 28 -40.83 -11.12 4.68
CA LYS A 28 -39.63 -10.29 4.42
C LYS A 28 -39.96 -8.85 4.79
N SER A 29 -39.22 -8.31 5.75
CA SER A 29 -39.24 -6.88 6.06
C SER A 29 -38.97 -6.13 4.78
N ALA A 30 -39.88 -5.27 4.35
CA ALA A 30 -39.63 -4.35 3.25
C ALA A 30 -38.50 -3.43 3.68
N ALA A 31 -37.46 -3.37 2.86
CA ALA A 31 -36.39 -2.39 3.01
C ALA A 31 -37.00 -0.98 3.11
N ALA A 32 -36.53 -0.21 4.06
CA ALA A 32 -36.88 1.20 4.19
C ALA A 32 -36.51 1.94 2.89
N PRO A 33 -37.31 2.93 2.43
CA PRO A 33 -36.96 3.67 1.24
C PRO A 33 -35.75 4.55 1.51
N GLY A 34 -34.67 4.28 0.75
CA GLY A 34 -33.64 5.20 0.29
C GLY A 34 -33.20 6.29 1.27
N ALA A 35 -32.15 6.02 2.03
CA ALA A 35 -31.19 7.07 2.29
C ALA A 35 -30.66 7.50 0.89
N THR A 36 -30.96 8.71 0.47
CA THR A 36 -30.26 9.38 -0.63
C THR A 36 -28.82 9.45 -0.19
N THR A 37 -27.95 8.62 -0.76
CA THR A 37 -26.52 8.86 -0.75
C THR A 37 -26.34 10.27 -1.33
N ALA A 38 -26.12 11.26 -0.47
CA ALA A 38 -25.53 12.51 -0.90
C ALA A 38 -24.29 12.10 -1.69
N ALA A 39 -24.18 12.56 -2.95
CA ALA A 39 -22.95 12.37 -3.69
C ALA A 39 -21.81 12.85 -2.80
N ARG A 40 -20.97 11.93 -2.32
CA ARG A 40 -19.73 12.29 -1.63
C ARG A 40 -19.04 13.26 -2.58
N SER A 41 -18.78 14.47 -2.14
CA SER A 41 -17.83 15.35 -2.82
C SER A 41 -16.59 14.49 -3.05
N ALA A 42 -16.08 14.45 -4.28
CA ALA A 42 -14.85 13.71 -4.56
C ALA A 42 -13.84 14.15 -3.49
N ALA A 43 -13.41 13.18 -2.68
CA ALA A 43 -12.42 13.47 -1.63
C ALA A 43 -11.20 14.07 -2.33
N ALA A 44 -10.57 15.08 -1.71
CA ALA A 44 -9.32 15.63 -2.23
C ALA A 44 -8.30 14.48 -2.38
N PRO A 45 -7.42 14.51 -3.41
CA PRO A 45 -6.39 13.49 -3.57
C PRO A 45 -5.57 13.36 -2.28
N LYS A 46 -5.24 12.13 -1.90
CA LYS A 46 -4.56 11.83 -0.63
C LYS A 46 -3.24 12.57 -0.42
N ALA A 47 -2.59 13.01 -1.51
CA ALA A 47 -1.29 13.70 -1.51
C ALA A 47 -1.36 15.07 -2.23
N ASP A 48 -2.48 15.78 -2.16
CA ASP A 48 -2.62 17.16 -2.69
C ASP A 48 -2.22 18.17 -1.60
N PHE A 49 -0.91 18.47 -1.54
CA PHE A 49 -0.33 19.34 -0.48
C PHE A 49 -0.51 20.83 -0.71
N ASP A 50 -0.94 21.26 -1.90
CA ASP A 50 -1.22 22.67 -2.17
C ASP A 50 -2.70 22.95 -2.52
N GLY A 51 -3.56 21.93 -2.46
CA GLY A 51 -5.01 22.08 -2.63
C GLY A 51 -5.42 22.51 -4.03
N ASP A 52 -4.63 22.17 -5.07
CA ASP A 52 -4.93 22.52 -6.47
C ASP A 52 -5.68 21.39 -7.21
N GLY A 53 -5.79 20.23 -6.57
CA GLY A 53 -6.53 19.06 -7.02
C GLY A 53 -5.72 18.07 -7.85
N TYR A 54 -4.43 18.29 -8.04
CA TYR A 54 -3.46 17.35 -8.59
C TYR A 54 -2.72 16.69 -7.43
N ALA A 55 -2.51 15.40 -7.48
CA ALA A 55 -1.74 14.75 -6.43
C ALA A 55 -0.23 14.88 -6.68
N GLU A 56 0.53 14.99 -5.59
CA GLU A 56 1.98 15.05 -5.63
C GLU A 56 2.61 13.66 -5.47
N THR A 57 3.79 13.49 -6.08
CA THR A 57 4.65 12.33 -5.84
C THR A 57 5.68 12.65 -4.78
N VAL A 58 5.65 11.89 -3.67
CA VAL A 58 6.67 11.96 -2.61
C VAL A 58 7.63 10.79 -2.77
N ALA A 59 8.88 11.07 -3.10
CA ALA A 59 9.94 10.06 -3.21
C ALA A 59 11.01 10.30 -2.17
N ALA A 60 11.45 9.26 -1.48
CA ALA A 60 12.43 9.37 -0.41
C ALA A 60 13.76 8.67 -0.73
N ALA A 61 14.80 9.17 -0.09
CA ALA A 61 16.18 8.71 -0.11
C ALA A 61 16.70 8.57 1.33
N PRO A 62 16.20 7.59 2.12
CA PRO A 62 16.48 7.50 3.56
C PRO A 62 17.93 7.17 3.88
N THR A 63 18.68 6.63 2.92
CA THR A 63 20.11 6.28 3.06
C THR A 63 21.05 7.42 2.66
N ALA A 64 20.51 8.50 2.10
CA ALA A 64 21.30 9.62 1.60
C ALA A 64 22.15 10.29 2.68
N THR A 65 23.34 10.77 2.28
CA THR A 65 24.18 11.60 3.12
C THR A 65 23.71 13.06 3.04
N VAL A 66 23.32 13.63 4.18
CA VAL A 66 22.90 15.03 4.30
C VAL A 66 23.82 15.78 5.23
N SER A 67 24.43 16.88 4.76
CA SER A 67 25.36 17.71 5.53
C SER A 67 26.50 16.90 6.19
N GLY A 68 27.03 15.90 5.49
CA GLY A 68 28.11 15.01 5.98
C GLY A 68 27.68 13.96 6.99
N LYS A 69 26.38 13.76 7.19
CA LYS A 69 25.80 12.70 8.03
C LYS A 69 25.32 11.57 7.14
N SER A 70 25.96 10.40 7.22
CA SER A 70 25.59 9.21 6.45
C SER A 70 24.23 8.67 6.91
N TYR A 71 23.42 8.18 5.97
CA TYR A 71 22.08 7.64 6.23
C TYR A 71 21.17 8.63 6.98
N ALA A 72 21.37 9.94 6.78
CA ALA A 72 20.54 10.96 7.42
C ALA A 72 19.18 11.10 6.75
N GLY A 73 19.11 10.86 5.45
CA GLY A 73 17.90 10.84 4.64
C GLY A 73 17.35 12.21 4.23
N TYR A 74 16.67 12.19 3.11
CA TYR A 74 15.82 13.29 2.61
C TYR A 74 14.62 12.72 1.86
N LEU A 75 13.62 13.55 1.61
CA LEU A 75 12.53 13.28 0.70
C LEU A 75 12.31 14.45 -0.26
N THR A 76 11.71 14.17 -1.39
CA THR A 76 11.31 15.14 -2.41
C THR A 76 9.82 15.05 -2.65
N VAL A 77 9.19 16.21 -2.86
CA VAL A 77 7.81 16.32 -3.31
C VAL A 77 7.86 16.89 -4.72
N THR A 78 7.35 16.16 -5.71
CA THR A 78 7.21 16.60 -7.09
C THR A 78 5.73 16.85 -7.35
N TYR A 79 5.38 18.07 -7.72
CA TYR A 79 3.99 18.51 -7.85
C TYR A 79 3.32 17.96 -9.10
N GLY A 80 2.03 17.66 -8.99
CA GLY A 80 1.19 17.30 -10.09
C GLY A 80 0.82 18.49 -10.99
N SER A 81 0.32 18.23 -12.17
CA SER A 81 -0.19 19.23 -13.11
C SER A 81 -1.05 18.59 -14.17
N ALA A 82 -1.80 19.36 -14.97
CA ALA A 82 -2.57 18.85 -16.12
C ALA A 82 -1.75 18.06 -17.18
N LYS A 83 -0.44 17.89 -16.95
CA LYS A 83 0.46 17.10 -17.81
C LYS A 83 1.11 15.93 -17.07
N GLY A 84 0.66 15.64 -15.85
CA GLY A 84 1.29 14.74 -14.92
C GLY A 84 2.32 15.43 -14.04
N ALA A 85 3.27 14.67 -13.49
CA ALA A 85 4.28 15.16 -12.57
C ALA A 85 5.14 16.28 -13.20
N ASP A 86 5.26 17.42 -12.51
CA ASP A 86 6.06 18.58 -12.92
C ASP A 86 7.33 18.70 -12.06
N VAL A 87 8.44 18.17 -12.53
CA VAL A 87 9.75 18.21 -11.84
C VAL A 87 10.25 19.63 -11.61
N SER A 88 9.75 20.64 -12.34
CA SER A 88 10.12 22.05 -12.12
C SER A 88 9.48 22.62 -10.87
N ARG A 89 8.33 22.08 -10.44
CA ARG A 89 7.64 22.39 -9.18
C ARG A 89 7.98 21.29 -8.18
N ARG A 90 8.85 21.57 -7.26
CA ARG A 90 9.31 20.60 -6.28
C ARG A 90 9.68 21.20 -4.95
N GLN A 91 9.64 20.41 -3.91
CA GLN A 91 10.20 20.71 -2.60
C GLN A 91 11.16 19.60 -2.17
N LEU A 92 12.17 19.96 -1.36
CA LEU A 92 13.16 19.03 -0.79
C LEU A 92 13.17 19.21 0.72
N PHE A 93 12.98 18.12 1.46
CA PHE A 93 12.97 18.11 2.91
C PHE A 93 13.99 17.14 3.48
N SER A 94 14.63 17.54 4.54
CA SER A 94 15.46 16.71 5.42
C SER A 94 15.29 17.22 6.85
N ALA A 95 15.85 16.53 7.82
CA ALA A 95 15.85 17.01 9.19
C ALA A 95 16.60 18.35 9.40
N ASN A 96 17.34 18.85 8.39
CA ASN A 96 17.98 20.18 8.40
C ASN A 96 17.14 21.25 7.70
N SER A 97 15.99 20.92 7.13
CA SER A 97 15.16 21.90 6.43
C SER A 97 14.58 22.92 7.41
N ALA A 98 14.50 24.17 6.97
CA ALA A 98 13.97 25.25 7.80
C ALA A 98 12.55 24.93 8.27
N GLY A 99 12.29 25.05 9.57
CA GLY A 99 10.99 24.73 10.17
C GLY A 99 10.78 23.25 10.52
N VAL A 100 11.63 22.34 10.06
CA VAL A 100 11.58 20.94 10.47
C VAL A 100 12.25 20.77 11.82
N PRO A 101 11.59 20.18 12.83
CA PRO A 101 12.17 19.96 14.15
C PRO A 101 13.35 18.99 14.10
N GLY A 102 14.45 19.33 14.78
CA GLY A 102 15.63 18.47 14.89
C GLY A 102 16.78 18.90 14.00
N SER A 103 17.58 17.94 13.60
CA SER A 103 18.75 18.11 12.72
C SER A 103 19.13 16.77 12.10
N ALA A 104 19.79 16.79 10.94
CA ALA A 104 20.33 15.57 10.33
C ALA A 104 21.35 14.90 11.24
N GLU A 105 21.17 13.61 11.47
CA GLU A 105 22.03 12.75 12.29
C GLU A 105 22.41 11.50 11.48
N THR A 106 23.56 10.92 11.77
CA THR A 106 23.94 9.62 11.16
C THR A 106 22.92 8.56 11.54
N TYR A 107 22.45 7.80 10.55
CA TYR A 107 21.35 6.84 10.65
C TYR A 107 19.99 7.47 11.01
N GLY A 108 19.81 8.77 10.76
CA GLY A 108 18.53 9.47 10.98
C GLY A 108 17.40 9.00 10.09
N ALA A 109 17.73 8.52 8.89
CA ALA A 109 16.82 7.93 7.91
C ALA A 109 15.52 8.72 7.67
N PHE A 110 15.59 10.06 7.65
CA PHE A 110 14.45 10.94 7.44
C PHE A 110 13.75 10.58 6.11
N GLY A 111 12.44 10.38 6.17
CA GLY A 111 11.64 9.98 5.02
C GLY A 111 11.55 8.47 4.78
N ARG A 112 12.10 7.61 5.65
CA ARG A 112 12.02 6.15 5.46
C ARG A 112 10.59 5.65 5.31
N ASN A 113 9.68 6.16 6.15
CA ASN A 113 8.25 5.91 6.03
C ASN A 113 7.53 7.24 5.98
N THR A 114 6.55 7.35 5.10
CA THR A 114 5.74 8.54 4.91
C THR A 114 4.29 8.16 4.65
N ALA A 115 3.35 8.98 5.15
CA ALA A 115 1.92 8.82 4.92
C ALA A 115 1.29 10.19 4.65
N ALA A 116 0.50 10.29 3.59
CA ALA A 116 -0.15 11.54 3.18
C ALA A 116 -1.64 11.50 3.49
N ARG A 117 -2.14 12.44 4.29
CA ARG A 117 -3.55 12.65 4.64
C ARG A 117 -3.74 14.09 5.09
N ASP A 118 -4.98 14.55 5.12
CA ASP A 118 -5.37 15.82 5.76
C ASP A 118 -5.49 15.62 7.28
N PHE A 119 -4.38 15.78 8.01
CA PHE A 119 -4.31 15.48 9.45
C PHE A 119 -4.93 16.56 10.34
N ASP A 120 -5.03 17.79 9.89
CA ASP A 120 -5.65 18.88 10.67
C ASP A 120 -7.05 19.27 10.18
N GLY A 121 -7.57 18.65 9.12
CA GLY A 121 -8.93 18.80 8.63
C GLY A 121 -9.16 20.11 7.88
N ASP A 122 -8.12 20.74 7.33
CA ASP A 122 -8.22 22.02 6.61
C ASP A 122 -8.56 21.87 5.12
N GLY A 123 -8.63 20.63 4.61
CA GLY A 123 -8.96 20.29 3.22
C GLY A 123 -7.74 20.25 2.29
N VAL A 124 -6.53 20.31 2.83
CA VAL A 124 -5.26 20.18 2.13
C VAL A 124 -4.49 19.02 2.75
N ALA A 125 -3.85 18.18 1.94
CA ALA A 125 -3.09 17.08 2.48
C ALA A 125 -1.85 17.54 3.24
N ASP A 126 -1.51 16.79 4.28
CA ASP A 126 -0.27 16.90 5.06
C ASP A 126 0.56 15.64 4.87
N LEU A 127 1.82 15.69 5.29
CA LEU A 127 2.72 14.55 5.18
C LEU A 127 3.33 14.17 6.53
N ALA A 128 2.94 13.02 7.06
CA ALA A 128 3.63 12.39 8.19
C ALA A 128 4.92 11.72 7.71
N VAL A 129 6.04 12.02 8.40
CA VAL A 129 7.38 11.59 8.02
C VAL A 129 8.08 10.98 9.22
N SER A 130 8.61 9.76 9.07
CA SER A 130 9.44 9.13 10.10
C SER A 130 10.89 9.58 10.05
N GLY A 131 11.53 9.60 11.21
CA GLY A 131 12.95 9.81 11.40
C GLY A 131 13.39 9.23 12.74
N ASN A 132 14.67 9.36 13.07
CA ASN A 132 15.23 8.80 14.31
C ASN A 132 14.63 9.36 15.61
N LYS A 133 13.92 10.47 15.55
CA LYS A 133 13.27 11.11 16.72
C LYS A 133 11.78 10.88 16.82
N GLY A 134 11.21 10.07 15.95
CA GLY A 134 9.78 9.78 15.89
C GLY A 134 9.14 10.25 14.58
N VAL A 135 7.91 10.76 14.67
CA VAL A 135 7.14 11.27 13.53
C VAL A 135 7.12 12.78 13.53
N VAL A 136 7.33 13.38 12.35
CA VAL A 136 7.11 14.80 12.08
C VAL A 136 5.97 14.91 11.07
N ILE A 137 4.96 15.75 11.31
CA ILE A 137 3.99 16.12 10.28
C ILE A 137 4.48 17.41 9.61
N LEU A 138 4.65 17.34 8.29
CA LEU A 138 4.83 18.48 7.42
C LEU A 138 3.46 18.92 6.96
N TRP A 139 3.11 20.18 7.23
CA TRP A 139 1.77 20.71 7.01
C TRP A 139 1.61 21.33 5.64
N GLY A 140 0.56 20.92 4.93
CA GLY A 140 0.13 21.50 3.67
C GLY A 140 -0.46 22.90 3.85
N GLU A 141 -0.39 23.70 2.83
CA GLU A 141 -1.02 25.02 2.80
C GLU A 141 -1.47 25.34 1.38
N LYS A 142 -2.72 25.72 1.24
CA LYS A 142 -3.35 25.98 -0.06
C LYS A 142 -2.55 26.97 -0.91
N GLY A 143 -2.17 26.52 -2.12
CA GLY A 143 -1.38 27.29 -3.09
C GLY A 143 0.10 27.44 -2.76
N LYS A 144 0.61 26.75 -1.72
CA LYS A 144 2.02 26.84 -1.30
C LYS A 144 2.73 25.50 -1.16
N GLY A 145 1.98 24.41 -0.89
CA GLY A 145 2.54 23.10 -0.57
C GLY A 145 2.92 22.99 0.90
N LEU A 146 3.89 22.14 1.22
CA LEU A 146 4.33 21.92 2.60
C LEU A 146 5.14 23.11 3.12
N THR A 147 4.69 23.77 4.20
CA THR A 147 5.24 25.07 4.65
C THR A 147 5.79 25.08 6.06
N SER A 148 5.32 24.21 6.93
CA SER A 148 5.73 24.14 8.33
C SER A 148 5.72 22.70 8.82
N ALA A 149 6.30 22.46 9.99
CA ALA A 149 6.40 21.11 10.52
C ALA A 149 6.23 21.07 12.03
N THR A 150 5.69 19.96 12.54
CA THR A 150 5.51 19.72 13.97
C THR A 150 5.97 18.31 14.32
N GLN A 151 6.75 18.17 15.39
CA GLN A 151 7.13 16.88 15.98
C GLN A 151 5.93 16.31 16.74
N ILE A 152 5.54 15.09 16.44
CA ILE A 152 4.46 14.41 17.15
C ILE A 152 5.01 13.81 18.45
N SER A 153 4.26 14.03 19.53
CA SER A 153 4.59 13.58 20.88
C SER A 153 4.31 12.08 21.06
N GLY A 154 4.93 11.48 22.04
CA GLY A 154 4.62 10.11 22.48
C GLY A 154 5.23 8.99 21.64
N VAL A 155 5.80 9.27 20.46
CA VAL A 155 6.36 8.24 19.56
C VAL A 155 7.86 8.44 19.37
N LYS A 156 8.61 7.32 19.49
CA LYS A 156 10.07 7.27 19.25
C LYS A 156 10.42 5.98 18.54
N SER A 157 11.60 5.94 17.91
CA SER A 157 12.13 4.74 17.26
C SER A 157 11.17 4.12 16.24
N VAL A 158 10.67 4.95 15.32
CA VAL A 158 9.69 4.54 14.30
C VAL A 158 10.32 3.62 13.28
N THR A 159 9.80 2.41 13.18
CA THR A 159 10.22 1.42 12.17
C THR A 159 9.28 1.40 10.98
N ARG A 160 7.97 1.57 11.21
CA ARG A 160 6.92 1.60 10.20
C ARG A 160 5.87 2.67 10.54
N LEU A 161 5.18 3.15 9.51
CA LEU A 161 4.15 4.17 9.64
C LEU A 161 3.11 3.96 8.55
N VAL A 162 1.83 4.01 8.91
CA VAL A 162 0.69 4.05 7.99
C VAL A 162 -0.40 4.94 8.56
N ALA A 163 -1.19 5.59 7.70
CA ALA A 163 -2.37 6.33 8.09
C ALA A 163 -3.66 5.63 7.66
N GLY A 164 -4.69 5.72 8.49
CA GLY A 164 -6.05 5.24 8.25
C GLY A 164 -7.02 5.96 9.18
N ASP A 165 -8.32 5.75 9.01
CA ASP A 165 -9.36 6.16 9.95
C ASP A 165 -9.79 4.92 10.75
N PHE A 166 -9.07 4.64 11.85
CA PHE A 166 -9.23 3.40 12.61
C PHE A 166 -10.35 3.46 13.65
N ASP A 167 -10.94 4.65 13.89
CA ASP A 167 -12.08 4.81 14.79
C ASP A 167 -13.33 5.40 14.11
N GLY A 168 -13.31 5.58 12.79
CA GLY A 168 -14.47 5.97 11.99
C GLY A 168 -14.94 7.41 12.25
N ASP A 169 -14.07 8.26 12.79
CA ASP A 169 -14.41 9.66 13.11
C ASP A 169 -14.14 10.63 11.95
N GLU A 170 -13.76 10.10 10.77
CA GLU A 170 -13.41 10.81 9.53
C GLU A 170 -12.13 11.64 9.65
N LYS A 171 -11.33 11.48 10.71
CA LYS A 171 -10.02 12.10 10.86
C LYS A 171 -8.93 11.04 10.70
N PRO A 172 -7.87 11.34 9.95
CA PRO A 172 -6.79 10.39 9.79
C PRO A 172 -6.05 10.12 11.11
N ASP A 173 -5.85 8.84 11.39
CA ASP A 173 -5.03 8.31 12.47
C ASP A 173 -3.67 7.88 11.94
N LEU A 174 -2.73 7.63 12.84
CA LEU A 174 -1.42 7.06 12.53
C LEU A 174 -1.20 5.78 13.31
N ALA A 175 -0.96 4.67 12.62
CA ALA A 175 -0.41 3.46 13.20
C ALA A 175 1.11 3.45 13.02
N VAL A 176 1.84 3.25 14.11
CA VAL A 176 3.28 3.38 14.18
C VAL A 176 3.88 2.12 14.81
N GLY A 177 4.67 1.39 14.03
CA GLY A 177 5.53 0.33 14.53
C GLY A 177 6.71 0.95 15.26
N THR A 178 6.96 0.57 16.51
CA THR A 178 8.06 1.04 17.33
C THR A 178 9.10 -0.04 17.56
N GLY A 179 10.34 0.37 17.68
CA GLY A 179 11.61 -0.36 17.51
C GLY A 179 11.91 -1.59 18.36
N ASP A 180 13.07 -2.00 18.23
CA ASP A 180 13.89 -3.22 18.33
C ASP A 180 13.53 -4.33 19.35
N PHE A 181 12.84 -4.08 20.44
CA PHE A 181 12.42 -5.08 21.44
C PHE A 181 11.09 -4.71 22.11
N ASP A 182 10.54 -3.57 21.77
CA ASP A 182 9.20 -3.18 22.17
C ASP A 182 8.22 -3.74 21.13
N GLN A 183 7.57 -4.83 21.47
CA GLN A 183 6.63 -5.58 20.64
C GLN A 183 5.40 -4.73 20.23
N GLY A 184 5.51 -3.40 20.34
CA GLY A 184 4.41 -2.47 20.34
C GLY A 184 4.10 -1.88 18.97
N LEU A 185 2.84 -1.85 18.70
CA LEU A 185 2.20 -0.98 17.76
C LEU A 185 1.56 0.16 18.55
N THR A 186 1.91 1.41 18.24
CA THR A 186 1.26 2.59 18.79
C THR A 186 0.28 3.15 17.78
N VAL A 187 -0.96 3.36 18.19
CA VAL A 187 -1.98 4.02 17.38
C VAL A 187 -2.21 5.41 17.98
N LEU A 188 -2.07 6.42 17.16
CA LEU A 188 -2.32 7.81 17.47
C LEU A 188 -3.60 8.22 16.74
N TYR A 189 -4.68 8.48 17.47
CA TYR A 189 -5.96 8.85 16.89
C TYR A 189 -6.03 10.33 16.55
N GLY A 190 -6.67 10.64 15.43
CA GLY A 190 -6.65 11.88 14.70
C GLY A 190 -7.14 13.14 15.43
N GLY A 191 -7.19 14.22 14.69
CA GLY A 191 -7.32 15.56 15.24
C GLY A 191 -5.97 16.11 15.69
N PHE A 192 -4.92 15.82 14.91
CA PHE A 192 -3.57 16.33 15.18
C PHE A 192 -3.55 17.85 15.11
N GLY A 193 -2.99 18.47 16.15
CA GLY A 193 -2.79 19.90 16.20
C GLY A 193 -1.36 20.31 15.86
N ARG A 194 -1.19 21.62 15.62
CA ARG A 194 0.13 22.23 15.45
C ARG A 194 0.97 22.21 16.74
N ASP A 195 0.42 21.76 17.86
CA ASP A 195 1.13 21.47 19.12
C ASP A 195 1.80 20.09 19.14
N GLY A 196 1.47 19.23 18.19
CA GLY A 196 2.05 17.91 18.05
C GLY A 196 1.41 16.82 18.92
N GLU A 197 0.25 17.11 19.50
CA GLU A 197 -0.49 16.13 20.30
C GLU A 197 -1.55 15.43 19.45
N ALA A 198 -1.69 14.10 19.65
CA ALA A 198 -2.82 13.33 19.16
C ALA A 198 -4.01 13.47 20.11
N ALA A 199 -5.23 13.34 19.62
CA ALA A 199 -6.42 13.39 20.47
C ALA A 199 -6.42 12.26 21.52
N ARG A 200 -5.94 11.08 21.13
CA ARG A 200 -5.80 9.87 21.96
C ARG A 200 -4.65 9.03 21.46
N SER A 201 -4.05 8.21 22.30
CA SER A 201 -3.08 7.20 21.88
C SER A 201 -3.30 5.89 22.62
N ASP A 202 -3.16 4.79 21.91
CA ASP A 202 -3.25 3.44 22.44
C ASP A 202 -2.07 2.60 21.95
N THR A 203 -1.72 1.55 22.71
CA THR A 203 -0.76 0.53 22.29
C THR A 203 -1.47 -0.78 21.99
N ARG A 204 -0.95 -1.53 21.02
CA ARG A 204 -1.39 -2.89 20.68
C ARG A 204 -0.19 -3.82 20.74
N GLU A 205 -0.39 -4.99 21.35
CA GLU A 205 0.58 -6.07 21.30
C GLU A 205 0.30 -6.91 20.05
N THR A 206 1.34 -7.21 19.28
CA THR A 206 1.22 -8.04 18.08
C THR A 206 1.48 -9.52 18.36
N GLY A 207 1.95 -9.86 19.55
CA GLY A 207 2.29 -11.24 19.94
C GLY A 207 3.64 -11.73 19.40
N HIS A 208 4.35 -10.92 18.61
CA HIS A 208 5.65 -11.24 18.02
C HIS A 208 6.82 -10.66 18.82
N LEU A 209 8.00 -11.26 18.67
CA LEU A 209 9.20 -10.82 19.41
C LEU A 209 9.72 -9.46 18.92
N PHE A 210 9.60 -9.20 17.62
CA PHE A 210 10.00 -7.93 17.00
C PHE A 210 8.78 -7.15 16.51
N GLY A 211 8.94 -5.84 16.39
CA GLY A 211 7.92 -4.97 15.82
C GLY A 211 7.62 -5.31 14.35
N PRO A 212 6.51 -4.79 13.81
CA PRO A 212 6.08 -5.12 12.46
C PRO A 212 7.11 -4.73 11.39
N THR A 213 7.25 -5.59 10.39
CA THR A 213 8.07 -5.36 9.19
C THR A 213 7.34 -4.57 8.13
N SER A 214 6.00 -4.60 8.11
CA SER A 214 5.14 -3.75 7.29
C SER A 214 3.83 -3.44 8.01
N LEU A 215 3.18 -2.35 7.62
CA LEU A 215 1.83 -1.95 8.06
C LEU A 215 0.99 -1.62 6.82
N THR A 216 -0.26 -2.08 6.81
CA THR A 216 -1.19 -1.86 5.70
C THR A 216 -2.56 -1.54 6.29
N ALA A 217 -3.18 -0.44 5.85
CA ALA A 217 -4.48 0.03 6.32
C ALA A 217 -5.50 0.08 5.19
N GLY A 218 -6.76 -0.19 5.50
CA GLY A 218 -7.91 -0.09 4.61
C GLY A 218 -9.12 -0.84 5.16
N ASP A 219 -10.30 -0.52 4.68
CA ASP A 219 -11.57 -1.11 5.11
C ASP A 219 -11.78 -2.49 4.47
N VAL A 220 -11.30 -3.53 5.14
CA VAL A 220 -11.45 -4.95 4.72
C VAL A 220 -12.83 -5.48 5.05
N THR A 221 -13.44 -4.96 6.13
CA THR A 221 -14.73 -5.45 6.64
C THR A 221 -15.94 -4.74 6.03
N GLY A 222 -15.73 -3.68 5.23
CA GLY A 222 -16.77 -2.95 4.50
C GLY A 222 -17.69 -2.15 5.42
N ASP A 223 -17.25 -1.84 6.63
CA ASP A 223 -18.05 -1.12 7.63
C ASP A 223 -17.79 0.40 7.63
N GLY A 224 -16.86 0.87 6.80
CA GLY A 224 -16.49 2.28 6.62
C GLY A 224 -15.41 2.75 7.58
N VAL A 225 -14.83 1.86 8.37
CA VAL A 225 -13.70 2.10 9.27
C VAL A 225 -12.47 1.38 8.73
N ASP A 226 -11.31 2.01 8.72
CA ASP A 226 -10.11 1.32 8.27
C ASP A 226 -9.65 0.27 9.29
N ASP A 227 -9.29 -0.90 8.76
CA ASP A 227 -8.64 -1.99 9.47
C ASP A 227 -7.12 -1.90 9.31
N LEU A 228 -6.38 -2.61 10.13
CA LEU A 228 -4.93 -2.66 10.07
C LEU A 228 -4.42 -4.10 9.96
N VAL A 229 -3.52 -4.32 9.00
CA VAL A 229 -2.74 -5.55 8.89
C VAL A 229 -1.27 -5.25 9.19
N THR A 230 -0.68 -6.04 10.10
CA THR A 230 0.76 -6.00 10.38
C THR A 230 1.43 -7.26 9.84
N THR A 231 2.61 -7.14 9.26
CA THR A 231 3.44 -8.30 8.88
C THR A 231 4.65 -8.40 9.80
N HIS A 232 5.15 -9.60 10.01
CA HIS A 232 6.23 -9.87 10.96
C HIS A 232 7.27 -10.83 10.37
N ALA A 233 8.49 -10.74 10.89
CA ALA A 233 9.55 -11.70 10.62
C ALA A 233 10.42 -11.88 11.87
N PHE A 234 10.92 -13.10 12.05
CA PHE A 234 11.89 -13.44 13.07
C PHE A 234 13.12 -14.06 12.42
N GLU A 235 14.28 -13.46 12.65
CA GLU A 235 15.49 -13.78 11.91
C GLU A 235 15.22 -13.65 10.39
N GLU A 236 15.43 -14.69 9.62
CA GLU A 236 15.20 -14.72 8.16
C GLU A 236 13.82 -15.28 7.76
N MET A 237 12.94 -15.58 8.73
CA MET A 237 11.65 -16.23 8.47
C MET A 237 10.49 -15.27 8.61
N SER A 238 9.55 -15.30 7.67
CA SER A 238 8.26 -14.64 7.84
C SER A 238 7.47 -15.31 8.97
N GLU A 239 6.78 -14.51 9.75
CA GLU A 239 5.82 -14.95 10.74
C GLU A 239 4.39 -14.61 10.28
N SER A 240 3.38 -15.10 10.99
CA SER A 240 1.99 -14.79 10.68
C SER A 240 1.74 -13.30 10.73
N SER A 241 0.93 -12.82 9.79
CA SER A 241 0.42 -11.45 9.82
C SER A 241 -0.75 -11.36 10.79
N GLU A 242 -0.93 -10.19 11.38
CA GLU A 242 -1.99 -9.92 12.34
C GLU A 242 -2.98 -8.93 11.77
N PHE A 243 -4.26 -9.26 11.79
CA PHE A 243 -5.37 -8.40 11.40
C PHE A 243 -6.03 -7.81 12.64
N PHE A 244 -6.11 -6.49 12.71
CA PHE A 244 -6.80 -5.73 13.74
C PHE A 244 -7.98 -5.00 13.12
N GLN A 245 -9.20 -5.40 13.47
CA GLN A 245 -10.39 -4.73 12.99
C GLN A 245 -10.53 -3.32 13.60
N GLY A 246 -10.87 -2.34 12.76
CA GLY A 246 -11.28 -1.00 13.16
C GLY A 246 -12.70 -0.97 13.72
N SER A 247 -13.02 0.02 14.53
CA SER A 247 -14.36 0.25 15.06
C SER A 247 -14.46 1.62 15.71
N ALA A 248 -15.66 2.09 16.05
CA ALA A 248 -15.86 3.37 16.76
C ALA A 248 -15.11 3.48 18.11
N ASP A 249 -14.59 2.39 18.64
CA ASP A 249 -13.72 2.37 19.83
C ASP A 249 -12.22 2.40 19.47
N GLY A 250 -11.89 2.39 18.18
CA GLY A 250 -10.54 2.27 17.60
C GLY A 250 -10.21 0.82 17.21
N LEU A 251 -8.95 0.55 16.90
CA LEU A 251 -8.48 -0.81 16.56
C LEU A 251 -8.76 -1.80 17.69
N ALA A 252 -9.16 -3.00 17.35
CA ALA A 252 -9.36 -4.11 18.28
C ALA A 252 -8.15 -4.32 19.18
N THR A 253 -8.37 -4.74 20.42
CA THR A 253 -7.29 -5.01 21.39
C THR A 253 -6.59 -6.34 21.17
N SER A 254 -7.20 -7.24 20.40
CA SER A 254 -6.65 -8.53 19.97
C SER A 254 -6.68 -8.59 18.46
N SER A 255 -5.69 -9.25 17.88
CA SER A 255 -5.62 -9.52 16.45
C SER A 255 -6.17 -10.89 16.10
N GLU A 256 -6.42 -11.08 14.81
CA GLU A 256 -6.64 -12.37 14.20
C GLU A 256 -5.44 -12.73 13.32
N HIS A 257 -4.99 -14.00 13.41
CA HIS A 257 -3.90 -14.48 12.56
C HIS A 257 -4.37 -14.61 11.12
N VAL A 258 -3.58 -14.04 10.22
CA VAL A 258 -3.77 -14.21 8.78
C VAL A 258 -2.73 -15.24 8.30
N THR A 259 -2.28 -15.18 7.07
CA THR A 259 -1.19 -16.00 6.55
C THR A 259 0.13 -15.22 6.62
N ASP A 260 1.25 -15.91 6.56
CA ASP A 260 2.57 -15.26 6.47
C ASP A 260 2.60 -14.31 5.29
N ALA A 261 3.20 -13.13 5.50
CA ALA A 261 3.40 -12.14 4.45
C ALA A 261 4.66 -11.32 4.72
N GLU A 262 5.27 -10.81 3.65
CA GLU A 262 6.37 -9.85 3.75
C GLU A 262 5.87 -8.41 3.62
N THR A 263 4.92 -8.18 2.72
CA THR A 263 4.30 -6.87 2.48
C THR A 263 2.88 -7.05 1.94
N GLY A 264 2.09 -5.99 1.94
CA GLY A 264 0.74 -6.01 1.40
C GLY A 264 0.19 -4.62 1.07
N VAL A 265 -0.95 -4.62 0.36
CA VAL A 265 -1.83 -3.48 0.12
C VAL A 265 -3.28 -3.92 0.30
N ILE A 266 -4.17 -2.98 0.65
CA ILE A 266 -5.61 -3.21 0.73
C ILE A 266 -6.30 -2.33 -0.30
N ALA A 267 -7.12 -2.95 -1.18
CA ALA A 267 -7.94 -2.24 -2.15
C ALA A 267 -9.05 -3.14 -2.70
N ASP A 268 -10.18 -2.58 -3.06
CA ASP A 268 -11.33 -3.32 -3.61
C ASP A 268 -11.09 -3.68 -5.09
N VAL A 269 -10.52 -4.86 -5.34
CA VAL A 269 -10.10 -5.31 -6.69
C VAL A 269 -11.24 -5.97 -7.47
N ASP A 270 -12.38 -6.30 -6.83
CA ASP A 270 -13.54 -6.88 -7.51
C ASP A 270 -14.83 -6.05 -7.35
N LYS A 271 -14.71 -4.86 -6.73
CA LYS A 271 -15.76 -3.84 -6.60
C LYS A 271 -16.99 -4.35 -5.86
N ASP A 272 -16.78 -5.17 -4.85
CA ASP A 272 -17.85 -5.70 -4.02
C ASP A 272 -18.10 -4.85 -2.75
N GLY A 273 -17.27 -3.83 -2.51
CA GLY A 273 -17.36 -2.87 -1.42
C GLY A 273 -16.55 -3.25 -0.18
N PHE A 274 -15.77 -4.32 -0.26
CA PHE A 274 -14.82 -4.74 0.77
C PHE A 274 -13.38 -4.55 0.26
N GLY A 275 -12.50 -4.05 1.09
CA GLY A 275 -11.08 -3.97 0.72
C GLY A 275 -10.43 -5.36 0.71
N ASP A 276 -9.84 -5.73 -0.41
CA ASP A 276 -9.11 -6.99 -0.56
C ASP A 276 -7.67 -6.83 -0.12
N LEU A 277 -7.19 -7.74 0.72
CA LEU A 277 -5.80 -7.77 1.15
C LEU A 277 -4.96 -8.55 0.12
N VAL A 278 -4.15 -7.82 -0.63
CA VAL A 278 -3.18 -8.40 -1.58
C VAL A 278 -1.81 -8.42 -0.92
N ILE A 279 -1.26 -9.60 -0.66
CA ILE A 279 0.01 -9.81 0.04
C ILE A 279 1.01 -10.56 -0.81
N ARG A 280 2.29 -10.28 -0.55
CA ARG A 280 3.40 -11.11 -1.01
C ARG A 280 3.70 -12.18 0.03
N THR A 281 3.72 -13.44 -0.40
CA THR A 281 4.23 -14.57 0.37
C THR A 281 5.50 -15.12 -0.28
N VAL A 282 6.41 -15.67 0.53
CA VAL A 282 7.71 -16.15 0.07
C VAL A 282 7.75 -17.68 0.14
N PRO A 283 8.25 -18.39 -0.87
CA PRO A 283 8.41 -19.83 -0.81
C PRO A 283 9.26 -20.26 0.39
N GLY A 284 8.68 -21.13 1.24
CA GLY A 284 9.33 -21.59 2.46
C GLY A 284 9.40 -20.57 3.60
N GLY A 285 8.76 -19.39 3.43
CA GLY A 285 8.67 -18.36 4.46
C GLY A 285 9.96 -17.57 4.71
N VAL A 286 10.98 -17.67 3.85
CA VAL A 286 12.27 -16.98 4.02
C VAL A 286 12.17 -15.59 3.41
N VAL A 287 12.37 -14.53 4.22
CA VAL A 287 12.26 -13.11 3.82
C VAL A 287 13.59 -12.44 3.47
N GLU A 288 14.70 -13.14 3.59
CA GLU A 288 15.99 -12.68 3.06
C GLU A 288 16.02 -12.75 1.53
N ASP A 289 16.87 -11.93 0.93
CA ASP A 289 17.15 -11.96 -0.51
C ASP A 289 17.92 -13.23 -0.86
N LEU A 290 17.21 -14.35 -0.98
CA LEU A 290 17.79 -15.63 -1.35
C LEU A 290 17.60 -15.89 -2.85
N PRO A 291 18.57 -16.55 -3.51
CA PRO A 291 18.51 -16.82 -4.94
C PRO A 291 17.25 -17.59 -5.41
N HIS A 292 16.57 -18.27 -4.50
CA HIS A 292 15.35 -19.05 -4.79
C HIS A 292 14.03 -18.29 -4.56
N ASP A 293 14.10 -17.00 -4.15
CA ASP A 293 12.92 -16.18 -3.96
C ASP A 293 12.36 -15.68 -5.29
N HIS A 294 11.33 -16.30 -5.79
CA HIS A 294 10.59 -15.83 -6.95
C HIS A 294 9.26 -15.14 -6.61
N GLY A 295 8.87 -15.12 -5.32
CA GLY A 295 7.65 -14.45 -4.85
C GLY A 295 6.33 -15.07 -5.30
N THR A 296 5.29 -14.80 -4.53
CA THR A 296 3.91 -15.22 -4.82
C THR A 296 2.94 -14.19 -4.26
N LEU A 297 2.02 -13.70 -5.06
CA LEU A 297 0.89 -12.91 -4.57
C LEU A 297 -0.22 -13.81 -4.10
N LYS A 298 -0.78 -13.51 -2.94
CA LYS A 298 -2.03 -14.08 -2.45
C LYS A 298 -3.02 -12.95 -2.24
N VAL A 299 -4.21 -13.10 -2.80
CA VAL A 299 -5.34 -12.21 -2.59
C VAL A 299 -6.26 -12.86 -1.57
N LEU A 300 -6.48 -12.19 -0.47
CA LEU A 300 -7.45 -12.54 0.56
C LEU A 300 -8.60 -11.55 0.41
N TYR A 301 -9.67 -11.99 -0.26
CA TYR A 301 -10.81 -11.13 -0.54
C TYR A 301 -11.49 -10.70 0.75
N GLY A 302 -11.84 -9.41 0.84
CA GLY A 302 -12.48 -8.83 2.00
C GLY A 302 -13.88 -9.35 2.24
N SER A 303 -14.36 -9.23 3.44
CA SER A 303 -15.74 -9.55 3.83
C SER A 303 -16.00 -9.07 5.25
N ALA A 304 -17.28 -9.02 5.66
CA ALA A 304 -17.65 -8.72 7.05
C ALA A 304 -17.04 -9.69 8.10
N ASP A 305 -16.53 -10.84 7.67
CA ASP A 305 -15.85 -11.83 8.51
C ASP A 305 -14.31 -11.72 8.44
N GLY A 306 -13.78 -10.63 7.84
CA GLY A 306 -12.36 -10.34 7.71
C GLY A 306 -11.72 -10.84 6.40
N PRO A 307 -10.39 -10.70 6.25
CA PRO A 307 -9.69 -10.99 5.01
C PRO A 307 -9.61 -12.50 4.71
N GLY A 308 -10.01 -12.88 3.50
CA GLY A 308 -9.89 -14.25 3.01
C GLY A 308 -10.81 -15.28 3.65
N ALA A 309 -11.77 -14.86 4.48
CA ALA A 309 -12.70 -15.74 5.17
C ALA A 309 -13.52 -16.62 4.21
N HIS A 310 -13.86 -16.08 3.04
CA HIS A 310 -14.72 -16.75 2.07
C HIS A 310 -14.02 -17.08 0.75
N ARG A 311 -13.02 -16.30 0.36
CA ARG A 311 -12.36 -16.44 -0.94
C ARG A 311 -10.89 -16.03 -0.87
N THR A 312 -10.05 -16.80 -1.54
CA THR A 312 -8.64 -16.45 -1.79
C THR A 312 -8.24 -16.82 -3.21
N SER A 313 -7.26 -16.14 -3.76
CA SER A 313 -6.59 -16.51 -5.01
C SER A 313 -5.09 -16.34 -4.90
N THR A 314 -4.35 -16.89 -5.87
CA THR A 314 -2.88 -16.84 -5.88
C THR A 314 -2.40 -16.57 -7.29
N LEU A 315 -1.42 -15.68 -7.42
CA LEU A 315 -0.78 -15.27 -8.68
C LEU A 315 0.74 -15.34 -8.55
N THR A 316 1.38 -15.78 -9.62
CA THR A 316 2.84 -15.75 -9.80
C THR A 316 3.13 -15.31 -11.24
N GLN A 317 4.38 -15.04 -11.60
CA GLN A 317 4.74 -14.79 -13.00
C GLN A 317 4.42 -15.98 -13.93
N ASN A 318 4.27 -17.20 -13.41
CA ASN A 318 3.81 -18.37 -14.18
C ASN A 318 2.28 -18.48 -14.30
N SER A 319 1.51 -17.56 -13.71
CA SER A 319 0.05 -17.57 -13.83
C SER A 319 -0.40 -17.19 -15.24
N PRO A 320 -1.48 -17.80 -15.77
CA PRO A 320 -1.93 -17.54 -17.14
C PRO A 320 -2.16 -16.04 -17.40
N GLY A 321 -1.47 -15.49 -18.39
CA GLY A 321 -1.59 -14.11 -18.83
C GLY A 321 -0.73 -13.11 -18.04
N VAL A 322 -0.11 -13.50 -16.93
CA VAL A 322 0.89 -12.67 -16.25
C VAL A 322 2.18 -12.68 -17.08
N PRO A 323 2.77 -11.51 -17.40
CA PRO A 323 4.05 -11.43 -18.10
C PRO A 323 5.22 -11.95 -17.25
N GLY A 324 6.25 -12.43 -17.89
CA GLY A 324 7.44 -12.99 -17.23
C GLY A 324 7.35 -14.50 -17.02
N VAL A 325 8.29 -15.04 -16.30
CA VAL A 325 8.35 -16.42 -15.80
C VAL A 325 8.99 -16.38 -14.42
N ASN A 326 8.61 -17.27 -13.52
CA ASN A 326 9.27 -17.35 -12.21
C ASN A 326 10.74 -17.73 -12.36
N GLU A 327 11.63 -16.87 -11.96
CA GLU A 327 13.07 -17.12 -11.88
C GLU A 327 13.56 -16.94 -10.44
N GLU A 328 14.70 -17.54 -10.13
CA GLU A 328 15.28 -17.39 -8.79
C GLU A 328 15.81 -15.95 -8.61
N GLY A 329 15.37 -15.27 -7.55
CA GLY A 329 15.81 -13.91 -7.22
C GLY A 329 14.95 -12.80 -7.80
N ASP A 330 13.89 -13.09 -8.56
CA ASP A 330 13.01 -12.07 -9.17
C ASP A 330 12.31 -11.18 -8.13
N GLU A 331 12.01 -11.74 -6.95
CA GLU A 331 11.32 -11.03 -5.87
C GLU A 331 9.94 -10.49 -6.29
N PHE A 332 9.15 -11.24 -7.10
CA PHE A 332 7.81 -10.83 -7.54
C PHE A 332 6.92 -10.44 -6.36
N GLY A 333 6.45 -9.19 -6.35
CA GLY A 333 5.64 -8.63 -5.28
C GLY A 333 6.42 -7.93 -4.15
N LYS A 334 7.74 -7.74 -4.28
CA LYS A 334 8.57 -7.02 -3.27
C LYS A 334 8.04 -5.62 -2.96
N ALA A 335 7.49 -4.94 -3.94
CA ALA A 335 6.73 -3.72 -3.78
C ALA A 335 5.34 -3.89 -4.40
N LEU A 336 4.33 -3.34 -3.72
CA LEU A 336 2.95 -3.35 -4.18
C LEU A 336 2.37 -1.94 -4.09
N ALA A 337 1.59 -1.55 -5.09
CA ALA A 337 0.77 -0.34 -5.06
C ALA A 337 -0.60 -0.64 -5.67
N ALA A 338 -1.63 0.01 -5.14
CA ALA A 338 -3.01 -0.15 -5.58
C ALA A 338 -3.60 1.19 -6.02
N GLY A 339 -4.41 1.18 -7.07
CA GLY A 339 -5.12 2.34 -7.61
C GLY A 339 -5.90 1.96 -8.86
N ASP A 340 -6.77 2.82 -9.34
CA ASP A 340 -7.56 2.62 -10.56
C ASP A 340 -6.86 3.28 -11.76
N VAL A 341 -5.94 2.56 -12.41
CA VAL A 341 -5.14 3.11 -13.52
C VAL A 341 -5.91 3.20 -14.83
N ASN A 342 -7.08 2.56 -14.93
CA ASN A 342 -7.86 2.51 -16.17
C ASN A 342 -9.20 3.26 -16.07
N GLY A 343 -9.63 3.67 -14.87
CA GLY A 343 -10.87 4.43 -14.61
C GLY A 343 -12.14 3.58 -14.69
N ASP A 344 -12.06 2.25 -14.46
CA ASP A 344 -13.23 1.35 -14.51
C ASP A 344 -13.86 1.11 -13.12
N GLY A 345 -13.20 1.59 -12.08
CA GLY A 345 -13.63 1.57 -10.70
C GLY A 345 -13.34 0.27 -9.97
N TYR A 346 -12.57 -0.64 -10.53
CA TYR A 346 -11.89 -1.73 -9.84
C TYR A 346 -10.48 -1.26 -9.49
N ALA A 347 -9.99 -1.60 -8.31
CA ALA A 347 -8.60 -1.30 -7.99
C ALA A 347 -7.68 -2.24 -8.77
N ASP A 348 -6.67 -1.66 -9.41
CA ASP A 348 -5.58 -2.36 -10.10
C ASP A 348 -4.37 -2.46 -9.17
N ILE A 349 -3.50 -3.44 -9.41
CA ILE A 349 -2.29 -3.65 -8.62
C ILE A 349 -1.05 -3.54 -9.50
N ALA A 350 -0.11 -2.66 -9.11
CA ALA A 350 1.26 -2.71 -9.62
C ALA A 350 2.10 -3.60 -8.71
N VAL A 351 2.83 -4.49 -9.33
CA VAL A 351 3.65 -5.53 -8.69
C VAL A 351 5.11 -5.29 -9.08
N GLY A 352 5.94 -4.91 -8.14
CA GLY A 352 7.38 -4.76 -8.34
C GLY A 352 8.08 -6.12 -8.41
N VAL A 353 9.02 -6.22 -9.34
CA VAL A 353 9.86 -7.40 -9.59
C VAL A 353 11.31 -6.92 -9.70
N PRO A 354 11.90 -6.41 -8.60
CA PRO A 354 13.19 -5.70 -8.68
C PRO A 354 14.39 -6.60 -9.04
N GLY A 355 14.26 -7.90 -8.91
CA GLY A 355 15.28 -8.86 -9.34
C GLY A 355 15.12 -9.37 -10.76
N GLU A 356 14.12 -8.92 -11.52
CA GLU A 356 13.87 -9.37 -12.90
C GLU A 356 15.07 -9.10 -13.82
N ASP A 357 15.51 -10.11 -14.54
CA ASP A 357 16.56 -10.04 -15.54
C ASP A 357 16.01 -9.52 -16.88
N ILE A 358 16.44 -8.36 -17.37
CA ILE A 358 15.96 -7.78 -18.62
C ILE A 358 16.88 -8.14 -19.78
N GLY A 359 16.37 -8.98 -20.70
CA GLY A 359 17.12 -9.44 -21.86
C GLY A 359 18.03 -10.64 -21.55
N SER A 360 19.04 -10.86 -22.38
CA SER A 360 19.95 -11.99 -22.20
C SER A 360 21.38 -11.50 -21.93
N GLY A 361 21.86 -11.68 -20.73
CA GLY A 361 23.26 -11.40 -20.38
C GLY A 361 23.41 -10.55 -19.11
N ALA A 362 24.68 -10.35 -18.71
CA ALA A 362 25.00 -9.72 -17.43
C ALA A 362 24.62 -8.23 -17.34
N SER A 363 24.35 -7.56 -18.46
CA SER A 363 24.01 -6.13 -18.47
C SER A 363 22.59 -5.80 -18.04
N GLY A 364 21.70 -6.80 -18.01
CA GLY A 364 20.31 -6.61 -17.56
C GLY A 364 19.98 -7.44 -16.32
N LYS A 365 21.00 -7.99 -15.66
CA LYS A 365 20.80 -8.79 -14.45
C LYS A 365 20.30 -7.93 -13.31
N ASP A 366 19.20 -8.35 -12.65
CA ASP A 366 18.56 -7.61 -11.56
C ASP A 366 18.22 -6.15 -11.94
N ALA A 367 17.95 -5.88 -13.23
CA ALA A 367 17.57 -4.54 -13.70
C ALA A 367 16.18 -4.14 -13.22
N GLY A 368 15.32 -5.13 -13.04
CA GLY A 368 14.00 -5.00 -12.45
C GLY A 368 12.88 -4.63 -13.42
N ALA A 369 11.67 -4.94 -13.01
CA ALA A 369 10.43 -4.71 -13.74
C ALA A 369 9.25 -4.40 -12.83
N VAL A 370 8.15 -3.98 -13.46
CA VAL A 370 6.84 -3.84 -12.81
C VAL A 370 5.79 -4.55 -13.65
N VAL A 371 5.00 -5.40 -13.02
CA VAL A 371 3.82 -6.03 -13.62
C VAL A 371 2.57 -5.27 -13.18
N GLN A 372 1.82 -4.72 -14.14
CA GLN A 372 0.47 -4.21 -13.93
C GLN A 372 -0.53 -5.37 -13.98
N LEU A 373 -1.34 -5.55 -12.96
CA LEU A 373 -2.49 -6.46 -12.91
C LEU A 373 -3.76 -5.63 -12.82
N LEU A 374 -4.75 -5.93 -13.67
CA LEU A 374 -6.04 -5.23 -13.63
C LEU A 374 -7.02 -5.95 -12.72
N GLY A 375 -7.75 -5.17 -11.92
CA GLY A 375 -8.91 -5.62 -11.17
C GLY A 375 -10.08 -5.96 -12.11
N GLY A 376 -11.12 -6.57 -11.58
CA GLY A 376 -12.33 -6.88 -12.34
C GLY A 376 -13.30 -7.76 -11.56
N GLU A 377 -14.51 -7.98 -12.07
CA GLU A 377 -15.59 -8.74 -11.41
C GLU A 377 -15.14 -10.11 -10.83
N ASN A 378 -14.08 -10.70 -11.36
CA ASN A 378 -13.52 -11.95 -10.87
C ASN A 378 -12.27 -11.76 -9.98
N GLY A 379 -11.98 -10.54 -9.56
CA GLY A 379 -10.78 -10.16 -8.84
C GLY A 379 -9.55 -10.08 -9.75
N LEU A 380 -8.36 -10.15 -9.15
CA LEU A 380 -7.10 -10.07 -9.90
C LEU A 380 -6.83 -11.32 -10.74
N THR A 381 -6.46 -11.10 -12.00
CA THR A 381 -6.05 -12.16 -12.93
C THR A 381 -4.90 -11.64 -13.83
N GLY A 382 -4.29 -12.53 -14.62
CA GLY A 382 -3.33 -12.10 -15.66
C GLY A 382 -3.98 -11.49 -16.91
N THR A 383 -5.32 -11.37 -16.95
CA THR A 383 -6.00 -10.82 -18.13
C THR A 383 -5.70 -9.33 -18.26
N GLY A 384 -5.13 -8.90 -19.40
CA GLY A 384 -4.76 -7.51 -19.62
C GLY A 384 -3.50 -7.06 -18.88
N ALA A 385 -2.80 -7.95 -18.19
CA ALA A 385 -1.55 -7.64 -17.52
C ALA A 385 -0.49 -7.12 -18.49
N LYS A 386 0.34 -6.19 -18.02
CA LYS A 386 1.45 -5.61 -18.80
C LYS A 386 2.72 -5.62 -17.96
N ASN A 387 3.86 -5.74 -18.64
CA ASN A 387 5.18 -5.55 -18.05
C ASN A 387 5.75 -4.18 -18.43
N TRP A 388 6.42 -3.54 -17.47
CA TRP A 388 7.12 -2.28 -17.61
C TRP A 388 8.52 -2.42 -17.05
N ASP A 389 9.52 -2.00 -17.83
CA ASP A 389 10.93 -1.95 -17.47
C ASP A 389 11.59 -0.79 -18.21
N GLN A 390 12.87 -0.51 -17.94
CA GLN A 390 13.60 0.57 -18.60
C GLN A 390 13.86 0.29 -20.09
N GLY A 391 13.72 -0.95 -20.57
CA GLY A 391 13.76 -1.32 -21.98
C GLY A 391 12.42 -1.20 -22.70
N SER A 392 11.34 -0.95 -21.98
CA SER A 392 10.01 -0.80 -22.55
C SER A 392 9.89 0.43 -23.44
N ALA A 393 9.23 0.28 -24.60
CA ALA A 393 9.15 1.35 -25.59
C ALA A 393 8.52 2.64 -25.00
N GLY A 394 9.25 3.74 -25.05
CA GLY A 394 8.83 5.04 -24.54
C GLY A 394 9.22 5.32 -23.07
N VAL A 395 9.67 4.32 -22.33
CA VAL A 395 10.25 4.53 -21.00
C VAL A 395 11.66 5.10 -21.15
N PRO A 396 12.00 6.26 -20.56
CA PRO A 396 13.35 6.82 -20.61
C PRO A 396 14.32 6.01 -19.76
N GLY A 397 15.57 6.00 -20.14
CA GLY A 397 16.65 5.32 -19.42
C GLY A 397 17.33 4.25 -20.27
N VAL A 398 18.20 3.49 -19.65
CA VAL A 398 18.91 2.35 -20.21
C VAL A 398 18.81 1.23 -19.18
N VAL A 399 18.58 0.02 -19.62
CA VAL A 399 18.60 -1.16 -18.74
C VAL A 399 20.03 -1.40 -18.29
N GLU A 400 20.29 -1.29 -17.01
CA GLU A 400 21.58 -1.55 -16.38
C GLU A 400 21.45 -2.61 -15.27
N ALA A 401 22.52 -3.35 -15.05
CA ALA A 401 22.47 -4.42 -14.05
C ALA A 401 22.41 -3.85 -12.65
N GLY A 402 21.42 -4.31 -11.89
CA GLY A 402 21.26 -3.95 -10.50
C GLY A 402 20.48 -2.67 -10.24
N ASP A 403 19.85 -2.03 -11.25
CA ASP A 403 19.03 -0.82 -11.07
C ASP A 403 17.82 -1.03 -10.19
N ARG A 404 17.29 -2.28 -10.19
CA ARG A 404 16.15 -2.68 -9.36
C ARG A 404 14.89 -1.82 -9.62
N PHE A 405 14.58 -1.55 -10.89
CA PHE A 405 13.34 -0.87 -11.29
C PHE A 405 12.12 -1.61 -10.72
N GLY A 406 11.25 -0.90 -10.02
CA GLY A 406 10.12 -1.51 -9.32
C GLY A 406 10.39 -1.88 -7.85
N ALA A 407 11.55 -1.51 -7.28
CA ALA A 407 11.85 -1.73 -5.87
C ALA A 407 10.93 -0.98 -4.90
N ALA A 408 10.33 0.13 -5.34
CA ALA A 408 9.29 0.84 -4.63
C ALA A 408 8.24 1.38 -5.60
N LEU A 409 6.98 1.43 -5.19
CA LEU A 409 5.83 1.80 -6.01
C LEU A 409 4.84 2.66 -5.22
N THR A 410 4.16 3.58 -5.91
CA THR A 410 2.94 4.25 -5.44
C THR A 410 2.06 4.64 -6.60
N MET A 411 0.74 4.66 -6.39
CA MET A 411 -0.24 5.11 -7.38
C MET A 411 -0.97 6.35 -6.87
N THR A 412 -1.13 7.35 -7.76
CA THR A 412 -1.85 8.60 -7.46
C THR A 412 -2.17 9.34 -8.75
N ASP A 413 -3.29 10.05 -8.81
CA ASP A 413 -3.75 10.82 -9.97
C ASP A 413 -3.01 12.17 -10.05
N THR A 414 -1.84 12.17 -10.73
CA THR A 414 -0.98 13.37 -10.83
C THR A 414 -1.47 14.40 -11.85
N ASP A 415 -2.37 14.02 -12.77
CA ASP A 415 -2.90 14.91 -13.80
C ASP A 415 -4.41 15.18 -13.70
N ARG A 416 -5.05 14.66 -12.65
CA ARG A 416 -6.46 14.87 -12.32
C ARG A 416 -7.39 14.44 -13.43
N ASP A 417 -7.07 13.37 -14.13
CA ASP A 417 -7.91 12.82 -15.19
C ASP A 417 -8.85 11.69 -14.70
N GLY A 418 -8.78 11.36 -13.40
CA GLY A 418 -9.59 10.36 -12.71
C GLY A 418 -9.03 8.95 -12.84
N ARG A 419 -7.78 8.81 -13.25
CA ARG A 419 -7.03 7.55 -13.29
C ARG A 419 -5.71 7.74 -12.54
N ASP A 420 -5.35 6.72 -11.79
CA ASP A 420 -4.08 6.77 -11.07
C ASP A 420 -2.90 6.57 -12.01
N ASP A 421 -1.87 7.39 -11.83
CA ASP A 421 -0.55 7.25 -12.44
C ASP A 421 0.34 6.41 -11.51
N LEU A 422 1.30 5.70 -12.07
CA LEU A 422 2.23 4.87 -11.31
C LEU A 422 3.61 5.53 -11.20
N ALA A 423 4.04 5.83 -9.98
CA ALA A 423 5.43 6.16 -9.70
C ALA A 423 6.22 4.89 -9.37
N VAL A 424 7.37 4.75 -10.02
CA VAL A 424 8.28 3.60 -9.92
C VAL A 424 9.65 4.09 -9.48
N GLY A 425 10.21 3.47 -8.45
CA GLY A 425 11.57 3.72 -7.96
C GLY A 425 12.55 2.65 -8.46
N ALA A 426 13.74 3.12 -8.88
CA ALA A 426 14.93 2.31 -9.09
C ALA A 426 16.05 2.90 -8.22
N PRO A 427 16.18 2.45 -6.96
CA PRO A 427 17.06 3.12 -5.99
C PRO A 427 18.54 2.98 -6.29
N THR A 428 18.93 2.03 -7.09
CA THR A 428 20.33 1.76 -7.46
C THR A 428 20.67 2.20 -8.88
N GLU A 429 19.77 2.95 -9.54
CA GLU A 429 20.05 3.64 -10.83
C GLU A 429 21.21 4.61 -10.69
N ASP A 430 22.12 4.59 -11.64
CA ASP A 430 23.28 5.47 -11.68
C ASP A 430 22.94 6.86 -12.27
N GLY A 431 23.19 7.92 -11.54
CA GLY A 431 23.06 9.31 -12.02
C GLY A 431 24.19 9.74 -12.97
N GLY A 432 25.06 8.80 -13.34
CA GLY A 432 26.27 8.96 -14.13
C GLY A 432 27.53 8.55 -13.37
N ALA A 433 28.68 8.61 -14.00
CA ALA A 433 29.96 8.05 -13.50
C ALA A 433 30.38 8.51 -12.08
N ASP A 434 29.97 9.69 -11.65
CA ASP A 434 30.29 10.26 -10.34
C ASP A 434 29.12 10.16 -9.34
N ALA A 435 27.99 9.58 -9.76
CA ALA A 435 26.75 9.50 -8.99
C ALA A 435 26.21 8.06 -8.97
N VAL A 436 27.06 7.13 -8.56
CA VAL A 436 26.71 5.70 -8.40
C VAL A 436 25.62 5.56 -7.34
N ASP A 437 24.65 4.69 -7.60
CA ASP A 437 23.49 4.41 -6.76
C ASP A 437 22.75 5.70 -6.35
N ALA A 438 22.59 6.64 -7.28
CA ALA A 438 21.89 7.89 -7.03
C ALA A 438 20.38 7.65 -6.85
N GLY A 439 19.88 6.67 -7.54
CA GLY A 439 18.47 6.35 -7.66
C GLY A 439 17.71 7.28 -8.59
N ALA A 440 16.57 6.79 -9.08
CA ALA A 440 15.67 7.56 -9.93
C ALA A 440 14.21 7.14 -9.76
N VAL A 441 13.33 7.98 -10.30
CA VAL A 441 11.88 7.80 -10.27
C VAL A 441 11.33 7.97 -11.67
N TRP A 442 10.39 7.11 -12.06
CA TRP A 442 9.56 7.23 -13.26
C TRP A 442 8.09 7.38 -12.85
N VAL A 443 7.34 8.20 -13.56
CA VAL A 443 5.90 8.33 -13.40
C VAL A 443 5.24 7.98 -14.73
N LEU A 444 4.62 6.78 -14.79
CA LEU A 444 3.84 6.30 -15.93
C LEU A 444 2.39 6.76 -15.77
N ARG A 445 1.74 7.12 -16.87
CA ARG A 445 0.37 7.63 -16.81
C ARG A 445 -0.67 6.54 -16.91
N GLY A 446 -1.78 6.73 -16.18
CA GLY A 446 -3.01 5.95 -16.33
C GLY A 446 -3.76 6.30 -17.60
N THR A 447 -4.39 5.34 -18.25
CA THR A 447 -5.28 5.52 -19.40
C THR A 447 -6.38 4.48 -19.37
N THR A 448 -7.45 4.65 -20.15
CA THR A 448 -8.51 3.64 -20.28
C THR A 448 -8.04 2.26 -20.73
N GLY A 449 -6.78 2.12 -21.15
CA GLY A 449 -6.14 0.85 -21.49
C GLY A 449 -5.14 0.39 -20.42
N GLY A 450 -5.16 0.97 -19.24
CA GLY A 450 -4.16 0.82 -18.20
C GLY A 450 -2.95 1.73 -18.42
N LEU A 451 -1.83 1.44 -17.75
CA LEU A 451 -0.62 2.27 -17.81
C LEU A 451 -0.06 2.44 -19.23
N THR A 452 0.57 3.60 -19.46
CA THR A 452 1.26 3.95 -20.69
C THR A 452 2.58 4.69 -20.42
N ALA A 453 3.53 4.54 -21.32
CA ALA A 453 4.76 5.34 -21.35
C ALA A 453 4.58 6.69 -22.10
N ASP A 454 3.42 6.95 -22.74
CA ASP A 454 3.16 8.23 -23.38
C ASP A 454 3.06 9.35 -22.33
N GLY A 455 4.02 10.28 -22.36
CA GLY A 455 4.10 11.36 -21.39
C GLY A 455 4.78 10.97 -20.08
N VAL A 456 5.44 9.81 -20.02
CA VAL A 456 6.23 9.40 -18.85
C VAL A 456 7.26 10.48 -18.47
N VAL A 457 7.36 10.72 -17.17
CA VAL A 457 8.37 11.64 -16.60
C VAL A 457 9.36 10.81 -15.81
N SER A 458 10.68 11.04 -16.02
CA SER A 458 11.71 10.43 -15.16
C SER A 458 12.65 11.49 -14.61
N TYR A 459 13.12 11.26 -13.39
CA TYR A 459 14.03 12.19 -12.72
C TYR A 459 14.87 11.49 -11.65
N GLY A 460 16.13 11.90 -11.56
CA GLY A 460 17.03 11.56 -10.46
C GLY A 460 17.31 12.77 -9.56
N PRO A 461 18.15 12.60 -8.52
CA PRO A 461 18.46 13.65 -7.53
C PRO A 461 18.98 14.95 -8.15
N LYS A 462 19.78 14.86 -9.23
CA LYS A 462 20.33 16.03 -9.94
C LYS A 462 19.26 16.98 -10.45
N ALA A 463 18.19 16.46 -11.06
CA ALA A 463 17.07 17.26 -11.55
C ALA A 463 16.35 18.00 -10.42
N LEU A 464 16.41 17.44 -9.22
CA LEU A 464 15.76 17.98 -8.01
C LEU A 464 16.68 18.94 -7.22
N GLY A 465 17.98 18.96 -7.53
CA GLY A 465 18.99 19.69 -6.76
C GLY A 465 19.29 19.05 -5.40
N ALA A 466 19.09 17.73 -5.32
CA ALA A 466 19.31 16.90 -4.13
C ALA A 466 20.72 16.27 -4.15
N PRO A 467 21.22 15.72 -3.00
CA PRO A 467 22.43 14.90 -2.97
C PRO A 467 22.32 13.71 -3.92
N GLU A 468 23.39 13.38 -4.65
CA GLU A 468 23.36 12.37 -5.71
C GLU A 468 23.97 11.02 -5.27
N ALA A 469 25.28 10.93 -5.10
CA ALA A 469 26.00 9.68 -4.91
C ALA A 469 25.50 8.89 -3.67
N GLY A 470 25.11 7.63 -3.87
CA GLY A 470 24.61 6.74 -2.82
C GLY A 470 23.36 7.24 -2.12
N SER A 471 22.54 8.06 -2.79
CA SER A 471 21.31 8.57 -2.19
C SER A 471 20.16 7.57 -2.23
N HIS A 472 20.12 6.72 -3.24
CA HIS A 472 19.06 5.75 -3.48
C HIS A 472 17.65 6.41 -3.51
N LEU A 473 17.50 7.51 -4.27
CA LEU A 473 16.20 8.16 -4.46
C LEU A 473 15.20 7.16 -5.06
N GLY A 474 13.97 7.16 -4.56
CA GLY A 474 12.97 6.18 -4.96
C GLY A 474 13.03 4.88 -4.17
N SER A 475 13.75 4.84 -3.04
CA SER A 475 13.72 3.70 -2.10
C SER A 475 12.37 3.52 -1.42
N SER A 476 11.58 4.59 -1.28
CA SER A 476 10.22 4.56 -0.77
C SER A 476 9.40 5.75 -1.25
N PHE A 477 8.09 5.61 -1.22
CA PHE A 477 7.10 6.63 -1.55
C PHE A 477 6.12 6.84 -0.39
N ALA A 478 5.38 7.96 -0.39
CA ALA A 478 4.24 8.13 0.50
C ALA A 478 3.10 7.19 0.12
N ARG A 479 2.39 6.70 1.15
CA ARG A 479 1.24 5.81 1.05
C ARG A 479 -0.02 6.48 1.59
#